data_273d46e03554fe78047c84f5017838a9
#
_entry.id   273d46e03554fe78047c84f5017838a9
#
_cell.length_a   1.000
_cell.length_b   1.000
_cell.length_c   1.000
_cell.angle_alpha   90.00
_cell.angle_beta   90.00
_cell.angle_gamma   90.00
#
_symmetry.space_group_name_H-M   'P 1'
#
loop_
_entity.id
_entity.type
_entity.pdbx_description
1 polymer ?
#
loop_
_entity_poly.entity_id
_entity_poly.type
_entity_poly.pdbx_seq_one_letter_code
_entity_poly.pdbx_strand_id
1 'polypeptide(L)'
;MMTPHQMREILEQSLADRRLSRSEKSVLGQHLDEAKADAGQLAQFRRLAFDLAREAIDATNGTMIVEWLEEIAKVLQPSVGDERPDIAEAWFSPHGECPQRIRTLLAQAKQTVEICVFTITDDRLTSAVLDAHGRGVRVRIITDNDKAADLGSDADRFLEAGIGLRVDQTAYHMHHKFAIFDRAILLNGSYNWTRGAADNNEENFIVTNNKRLVDIFSKTFEDLWQQLRP
;
A
#
# COMPACT_ATOMS: atom_id res chain seq x y z
N MET A 1 -16.10 -16.45 12.12
CA MET A 1 -16.36 -15.00 12.11
C MET A 1 -17.16 -14.68 13.35
N MET A 2 -16.69 -13.75 14.20
CA MET A 2 -17.41 -13.37 15.42
C MET A 2 -18.65 -12.53 15.06
N THR A 3 -19.80 -12.93 15.62
CA THR A 3 -21.07 -12.22 15.39
C THR A 3 -21.28 -11.10 16.41
N PRO A 4 -22.10 -10.07 16.11
CA PRO A 4 -22.45 -9.05 17.09
C PRO A 4 -23.10 -9.60 18.37
N HIS A 5 -23.84 -10.70 18.24
CA HIS A 5 -24.47 -11.36 19.39
C HIS A 5 -23.44 -11.99 20.33
N GLN A 6 -22.47 -12.73 19.81
CA GLN A 6 -21.37 -13.30 20.59
C GLN A 6 -20.52 -12.22 21.26
N MET A 7 -20.23 -11.10 20.53
CA MET A 7 -19.54 -9.97 21.12
C MET A 7 -20.34 -9.33 22.25
N ARG A 8 -21.66 -9.18 22.09
CA ARG A 8 -22.53 -8.64 23.14
C ARG A 8 -22.46 -9.48 24.42
N GLU A 9 -22.56 -10.79 24.32
CA GLU A 9 -22.46 -11.70 25.48
C GLU A 9 -21.13 -11.55 26.22
N ILE A 10 -20.01 -11.46 25.49
CA ILE A 10 -18.68 -11.26 26.08
C ILE A 10 -18.59 -9.91 26.80
N LEU A 11 -19.11 -8.86 26.19
CA LEU A 11 -19.09 -7.51 26.77
C LEU A 11 -19.99 -7.43 28.01
N GLU A 12 -21.18 -8.02 27.99
CA GLU A 12 -22.09 -8.07 29.13
C GLU A 12 -21.48 -8.84 30.31
N GLN A 13 -20.79 -9.97 30.06
CA GLN A 13 -20.08 -10.71 31.10
C GLN A 13 -18.96 -9.87 31.74
N SER A 14 -18.12 -9.22 30.93
CA SER A 14 -17.05 -8.38 31.46
C SER A 14 -17.55 -7.12 32.16
N LEU A 15 -18.73 -6.62 31.78
CA LEU A 15 -19.36 -5.46 32.39
C LEU A 15 -19.99 -5.79 33.77
N ALA A 16 -20.38 -7.05 34.01
CA ALA A 16 -20.93 -7.50 35.26
C ALA A 16 -19.97 -7.24 36.44
N ASP A 17 -18.66 -7.47 36.19
CA ASP A 17 -17.59 -7.19 37.19
C ASP A 17 -17.11 -5.74 37.15
N ARG A 18 -17.62 -4.95 36.20
CA ARG A 18 -17.25 -3.53 35.98
C ARG A 18 -15.74 -3.34 35.75
N ARG A 19 -15.02 -4.39 35.34
CA ARG A 19 -13.58 -4.38 35.15
C ARG A 19 -13.17 -5.42 34.13
N LEU A 20 -12.33 -5.03 33.18
CA LEU A 20 -11.73 -5.96 32.22
C LEU A 20 -10.37 -6.43 32.75
N SER A 21 -10.29 -7.69 33.20
CA SER A 21 -9.03 -8.28 33.69
C SER A 21 -8.03 -8.50 32.54
N ARG A 22 -6.74 -8.72 32.90
CA ARG A 22 -5.71 -9.03 31.89
C ARG A 22 -6.00 -10.30 31.10
N SER A 23 -6.56 -11.31 31.75
CA SER A 23 -6.97 -12.59 31.14
C SER A 23 -8.11 -12.38 30.15
N GLU A 24 -9.14 -11.63 30.50
CA GLU A 24 -10.27 -11.33 29.61
C GLU A 24 -9.84 -10.50 28.41
N LYS A 25 -8.93 -9.52 28.57
CA LYS A 25 -8.33 -8.79 27.45
C LYS A 25 -7.61 -9.71 26.48
N SER A 26 -6.81 -10.64 27.02
CA SER A 26 -6.06 -11.61 26.20
C SER A 26 -7.00 -12.53 25.43
N VAL A 27 -8.04 -13.05 26.08
CA VAL A 27 -9.04 -13.94 25.46
C VAL A 27 -9.84 -13.18 24.41
N LEU A 28 -10.28 -11.96 24.69
CA LEU A 28 -11.02 -11.13 23.74
C LEU A 28 -10.14 -10.81 22.50
N GLY A 29 -8.88 -10.42 22.72
CA GLY A 29 -7.91 -10.18 21.63
C GLY A 29 -7.72 -11.43 20.77
N GLN A 30 -7.48 -12.60 21.39
CA GLN A 30 -7.32 -13.85 20.66
C GLN A 30 -8.56 -14.20 19.82
N HIS A 31 -9.76 -14.03 20.35
CA HIS A 31 -11.01 -14.27 19.59
C HIS A 31 -11.18 -13.32 18.41
N LEU A 32 -10.76 -12.07 18.56
CA LEU A 32 -10.78 -11.08 17.45
C LEU A 32 -9.79 -11.44 16.34
N ASP A 33 -8.59 -11.89 16.72
CA ASP A 33 -7.54 -12.32 15.78
C ASP A 33 -7.96 -13.61 15.04
N GLU A 34 -8.47 -14.62 15.75
CA GLU A 34 -8.99 -15.86 15.16
C GLU A 34 -10.16 -15.60 14.21
N ALA A 35 -11.03 -14.66 14.58
CA ALA A 35 -12.15 -14.24 13.75
C ALA A 35 -11.74 -13.36 12.56
N LYS A 36 -10.50 -12.89 12.51
CA LYS A 36 -9.99 -11.91 11.51
C LYS A 36 -10.91 -10.69 11.39
N ALA A 37 -11.27 -10.12 12.55
CA ALA A 37 -12.19 -8.99 12.60
C ALA A 37 -11.61 -7.78 11.85
N ASP A 38 -12.33 -7.29 10.85
CA ASP A 38 -11.94 -6.10 10.08
C ASP A 38 -12.25 -4.79 10.84
N ALA A 39 -11.75 -3.66 10.31
CA ALA A 39 -11.95 -2.35 10.91
C ALA A 39 -13.44 -1.96 11.05
N GLY A 40 -14.30 -2.43 10.13
CA GLY A 40 -15.75 -2.21 10.17
C GLY A 40 -16.41 -2.97 11.31
N GLN A 41 -16.05 -4.24 11.48
CA GLN A 41 -16.51 -5.08 12.58
C GLN A 41 -16.04 -4.55 13.93
N LEU A 42 -14.77 -4.14 14.05
CA LEU A 42 -14.25 -3.53 15.27
C LEU A 42 -14.98 -2.22 15.63
N ALA A 43 -15.32 -1.41 14.62
CA ALA A 43 -16.12 -0.20 14.82
C ALA A 43 -17.54 -0.52 15.30
N GLN A 44 -18.16 -1.57 14.77
CA GLN A 44 -19.48 -2.05 15.22
C GLN A 44 -19.43 -2.54 16.66
N PHE A 45 -18.39 -3.30 17.03
CA PHE A 45 -18.20 -3.80 18.39
C PHE A 45 -17.94 -2.67 19.40
N ARG A 46 -17.17 -1.65 19.01
CA ARG A 46 -17.02 -0.44 19.83
C ARG A 46 -18.36 0.25 20.08
N ARG A 47 -19.18 0.42 19.05
CA ARG A 47 -20.52 1.03 19.20
C ARG A 47 -21.36 0.24 20.21
N LEU A 48 -21.34 -1.09 20.12
CA LEU A 48 -22.04 -1.95 21.06
C LEU A 48 -21.54 -1.77 22.50
N ALA A 49 -20.22 -1.66 22.70
CA ALA A 49 -19.67 -1.40 24.05
C ALA A 49 -20.12 -0.05 24.61
N PHE A 50 -20.19 1.00 23.78
CA PHE A 50 -20.73 2.29 24.19
C PHE A 50 -22.21 2.23 24.53
N ASP A 51 -23.01 1.45 23.81
CA ASP A 51 -24.44 1.29 24.09
C ASP A 51 -24.64 0.56 25.41
N LEU A 52 -23.93 -0.53 25.68
CA LEU A 52 -23.94 -1.23 26.99
C LEU A 52 -23.48 -0.33 28.14
N ALA A 53 -22.46 0.48 27.94
CA ALA A 53 -22.02 1.44 28.96
C ALA A 53 -23.10 2.47 29.26
N ARG A 54 -23.82 2.99 28.28
CA ARG A 54 -24.95 3.93 28.47
C ARG A 54 -26.11 3.29 29.22
N GLU A 55 -26.40 2.02 28.98
CA GLU A 55 -27.44 1.26 29.65
C GLU A 55 -27.09 0.97 31.12
N ALA A 56 -25.80 0.81 31.44
CA ALA A 56 -25.33 0.38 32.77
C ALA A 56 -24.90 1.52 33.68
N ILE A 57 -24.63 2.73 33.17
CA ILE A 57 -24.09 3.85 33.96
C ILE A 57 -25.15 4.44 34.87
N ASP A 58 -24.78 4.65 36.15
CA ASP A 58 -25.60 5.33 37.15
C ASP A 58 -24.76 6.33 38.00
N ALA A 59 -25.39 7.01 38.94
CA ALA A 59 -24.73 8.02 39.77
C ALA A 59 -23.59 7.47 40.65
N THR A 60 -23.50 6.16 40.85
CA THR A 60 -22.56 5.52 41.77
C THR A 60 -21.41 4.79 41.07
N ASN A 61 -21.57 4.44 39.79
CA ASN A 61 -20.64 3.57 39.07
C ASN A 61 -19.94 4.25 37.89
N GLY A 62 -20.19 5.52 37.62
CA GLY A 62 -19.74 6.22 36.42
C GLY A 62 -18.25 6.07 36.13
N THR A 63 -17.38 6.24 37.14
CA THR A 63 -15.93 6.10 36.98
C THR A 63 -15.55 4.67 36.52
N MET A 64 -16.13 3.65 37.17
CA MET A 64 -15.83 2.25 36.84
C MET A 64 -16.28 1.86 35.43
N ILE A 65 -17.45 2.35 35.01
CA ILE A 65 -17.96 2.11 33.62
C ILE A 65 -17.07 2.80 32.59
N VAL A 66 -16.58 4.00 32.85
CA VAL A 66 -15.67 4.73 31.95
C VAL A 66 -14.32 4.00 31.87
N GLU A 67 -13.76 3.54 32.99
CA GLU A 67 -12.52 2.74 32.98
C GLU A 67 -12.67 1.43 32.22
N TRP A 68 -13.78 0.70 32.43
CA TRP A 68 -14.08 -0.51 31.65
C TRP A 68 -14.17 -0.21 30.14
N LEU A 69 -14.89 0.86 29.78
CA LEU A 69 -15.06 1.27 28.39
C LEU A 69 -13.73 1.65 27.72
N GLU A 70 -12.85 2.33 28.46
CA GLU A 70 -11.50 2.68 28.00
C GLU A 70 -10.69 1.41 27.67
N GLU A 71 -10.74 0.40 28.55
CA GLU A 71 -10.02 -0.84 28.36
C GLU A 71 -10.58 -1.68 27.20
N ILE A 72 -11.91 -1.73 27.05
CA ILE A 72 -12.55 -2.34 25.87
C ILE A 72 -12.17 -1.60 24.60
N ALA A 73 -12.18 -0.28 24.59
CA ALA A 73 -11.82 0.54 23.43
C ALA A 73 -10.37 0.26 22.97
N LYS A 74 -9.44 0.06 23.91
CA LYS A 74 -8.04 -0.33 23.61
C LYS A 74 -7.96 -1.69 22.91
N VAL A 75 -8.72 -2.69 23.38
CA VAL A 75 -8.74 -4.03 22.77
C VAL A 75 -9.41 -4.01 21.39
N LEU A 76 -10.45 -3.20 21.22
CA LEU A 76 -11.19 -3.08 19.96
C LEU A 76 -10.56 -2.07 18.98
N GLN A 77 -9.38 -1.52 19.29
CA GLN A 77 -8.65 -0.77 18.26
C GLN A 77 -8.23 -1.73 17.15
N PRO A 78 -8.34 -1.32 15.87
CA PRO A 78 -7.70 -2.10 14.82
C PRO A 78 -6.25 -2.30 15.24
N SER A 79 -5.76 -3.54 15.20
CA SER A 79 -4.32 -3.76 15.28
C SER A 79 -3.72 -2.89 14.17
N VAL A 80 -2.99 -1.88 14.57
CA VAL A 80 -2.14 -1.15 13.65
C VAL A 80 -1.13 -2.20 13.21
N GLY A 81 -1.42 -2.84 12.08
CA GLY A 81 -0.55 -3.85 11.52
C GLY A 81 0.81 -3.21 11.40
N ASP A 82 1.82 -3.96 11.85
CA ASP A 82 3.25 -3.69 11.83
C ASP A 82 3.55 -2.27 11.32
N GLU A 83 3.67 -1.30 12.25
CA GLU A 83 3.93 0.11 11.92
C GLU A 83 5.30 0.22 11.26
N ARG A 84 5.37 -0.21 10.01
CA ARG A 84 6.40 0.37 9.15
C ARG A 84 6.08 1.85 9.08
N PRO A 85 7.06 2.73 9.29
CA PRO A 85 6.82 4.16 9.19
C PRO A 85 6.07 4.44 7.90
N ASP A 86 4.94 5.12 8.00
CA ASP A 86 4.14 5.48 6.84
C ASP A 86 5.03 6.24 5.85
N ILE A 87 5.26 5.65 4.69
CA ILE A 87 5.95 6.34 3.61
C ILE A 87 4.91 7.22 2.93
N ALA A 88 5.07 8.52 3.08
CA ALA A 88 4.26 9.54 2.43
C ALA A 88 5.19 10.67 1.99
N GLU A 89 5.79 10.52 0.81
CA GLU A 89 6.77 11.43 0.26
C GLU A 89 6.24 12.09 -1.00
N ALA A 90 6.65 13.33 -1.27
CA ALA A 90 6.44 14.02 -2.54
C ALA A 90 7.78 14.52 -3.06
N TRP A 91 8.03 14.31 -4.35
CA TRP A 91 9.27 14.65 -5.04
C TRP A 91 8.94 15.46 -6.28
N PHE A 92 9.75 16.47 -6.57
CA PHE A 92 9.54 17.41 -7.66
C PHE A 92 10.79 17.53 -8.51
N SER A 93 10.61 17.83 -9.81
CA SER A 93 11.67 18.26 -10.74
C SER A 93 11.39 19.68 -11.26
N PRO A 94 12.37 20.38 -11.87
CA PRO A 94 13.74 19.92 -12.05
C PRO A 94 14.52 20.00 -10.73
N HIS A 95 15.64 19.36 -10.56
CA HIS A 95 16.67 19.53 -9.51
C HIS A 95 17.38 18.21 -9.19
N GLY A 96 17.11 17.13 -9.97
CA GLY A 96 17.84 15.86 -9.90
C GLY A 96 17.44 14.90 -8.76
N GLU A 97 16.52 15.30 -7.88
CA GLU A 97 16.09 14.46 -6.74
C GLU A 97 15.21 13.29 -7.17
N CYS A 98 14.35 13.51 -8.17
CA CYS A 98 13.46 12.48 -8.70
C CYS A 98 14.21 11.22 -9.18
N PRO A 99 15.21 11.31 -10.09
CA PRO A 99 15.98 10.14 -10.50
C PRO A 99 16.70 9.47 -9.36
N GLN A 100 17.23 10.23 -8.41
CA GLN A 100 17.92 9.68 -7.25
C GLN A 100 16.98 8.84 -6.37
N ARG A 101 15.76 9.33 -6.12
CA ARG A 101 14.78 8.58 -5.32
C ARG A 101 14.35 7.30 -6.02
N ILE A 102 14.07 7.33 -7.33
CA ILE A 102 13.73 6.14 -8.11
C ILE A 102 14.85 5.10 -8.05
N ARG A 103 16.10 5.53 -8.25
CA ARG A 103 17.28 4.66 -8.14
C ARG A 103 17.39 4.02 -6.76
N THR A 104 17.11 4.76 -5.70
CA THR A 104 17.10 4.23 -4.32
C THR A 104 16.06 3.15 -4.15
N LEU A 105 14.83 3.35 -4.66
CA LEU A 105 13.76 2.35 -4.60
C LEU A 105 14.13 1.09 -5.39
N LEU A 106 14.68 1.25 -6.60
CA LEU A 106 15.19 0.14 -7.40
C LEU A 106 16.30 -0.64 -6.69
N ALA A 107 17.24 0.05 -6.03
CA ALA A 107 18.32 -0.58 -5.28
C ALA A 107 17.84 -1.35 -4.05
N GLN A 108 16.75 -0.90 -3.42
CA GLN A 108 16.17 -1.52 -2.23
C GLN A 108 15.23 -2.69 -2.54
N ALA A 109 14.70 -2.77 -3.76
CA ALA A 109 13.82 -3.84 -4.19
C ALA A 109 14.49 -5.23 -4.08
N LYS A 110 13.74 -6.21 -3.56
CA LYS A 110 14.23 -7.56 -3.25
C LYS A 110 13.55 -8.67 -4.04
N GLN A 111 12.30 -8.48 -4.45
CA GLN A 111 11.48 -9.53 -5.07
C GLN A 111 10.91 -9.12 -6.43
N THR A 112 10.22 -7.97 -6.49
CA THR A 112 9.51 -7.56 -7.70
C THR A 112 9.60 -6.07 -7.92
N VAL A 113 9.70 -5.67 -9.19
CA VAL A 113 9.50 -4.28 -9.64
C VAL A 113 8.56 -4.30 -10.84
N GLU A 114 7.47 -3.57 -10.74
CA GLU A 114 6.45 -3.44 -11.77
C GLU A 114 6.40 -1.98 -12.20
N ILE A 115 6.81 -1.71 -13.44
CA ILE A 115 6.95 -0.36 -14.00
C ILE A 115 5.90 -0.18 -15.09
N CYS A 116 5.06 0.85 -14.97
CA CYS A 116 4.08 1.24 -15.97
C CYS A 116 4.30 2.73 -16.26
N VAL A 117 5.07 3.04 -17.29
CA VAL A 117 5.45 4.41 -17.64
C VAL A 117 5.42 4.62 -19.14
N PHE A 118 4.98 5.81 -19.54
CA PHE A 118 4.85 6.21 -20.93
C PHE A 118 6.17 6.05 -21.71
N THR A 119 7.29 6.44 -21.11
CA THR A 119 8.63 6.35 -21.77
C THR A 119 9.75 6.28 -20.73
N ILE A 120 10.82 5.54 -21.09
CA ILE A 120 12.06 5.41 -20.31
C ILE A 120 13.21 5.71 -21.28
N THR A 121 13.95 6.80 -21.02
CA THR A 121 15.11 7.23 -21.84
C THR A 121 16.23 7.85 -20.98
N ASP A 122 16.13 7.75 -19.65
CA ASP A 122 17.19 8.20 -18.73
C ASP A 122 18.11 7.01 -18.41
N ASP A 123 19.31 7.00 -18.97
CA ASP A 123 20.31 5.95 -18.76
C ASP A 123 20.58 5.64 -17.29
N ARG A 124 20.45 6.63 -16.39
CA ARG A 124 20.63 6.43 -14.95
C ARG A 124 19.56 5.51 -14.38
N LEU A 125 18.32 5.65 -14.85
CA LEU A 125 17.18 4.83 -14.44
C LEU A 125 17.23 3.46 -15.13
N THR A 126 17.54 3.44 -16.42
CA THR A 126 17.71 2.19 -17.18
C THR A 126 18.79 1.31 -16.55
N SER A 127 19.96 1.86 -16.23
CA SER A 127 21.02 1.10 -15.55
C SER A 127 20.55 0.56 -14.19
N ALA A 128 19.81 1.36 -13.39
CA ALA A 128 19.30 0.91 -12.10
C ALA A 128 18.24 -0.20 -12.23
N VAL A 129 17.42 -0.19 -13.29
CA VAL A 129 16.46 -1.27 -13.60
C VAL A 129 17.22 -2.55 -13.96
N LEU A 130 18.23 -2.47 -14.85
CA LEU A 130 19.07 -3.60 -15.23
C LEU A 130 19.83 -4.16 -14.01
N ASP A 131 20.36 -3.32 -13.15
CA ASP A 131 21.03 -3.73 -11.92
C ASP A 131 20.08 -4.47 -10.97
N ALA A 132 18.84 -3.99 -10.82
CA ALA A 132 17.83 -4.68 -10.02
C ALA A 132 17.54 -6.08 -10.60
N HIS A 133 17.35 -6.18 -11.91
CA HIS A 133 17.16 -7.46 -12.60
C HIS A 133 18.38 -8.39 -12.42
N GLY A 134 19.59 -7.87 -12.57
CA GLY A 134 20.85 -8.62 -12.37
C GLY A 134 21.03 -9.16 -10.95
N ARG A 135 20.40 -8.54 -9.94
CA ARG A 135 20.31 -9.05 -8.55
C ARG A 135 19.25 -10.15 -8.35
N GLY A 136 18.51 -10.53 -9.40
CA GLY A 136 17.45 -11.54 -9.34
C GLY A 136 16.07 -10.97 -9.00
N VAL A 137 15.90 -9.66 -8.97
CA VAL A 137 14.58 -9.04 -8.83
C VAL A 137 13.77 -9.27 -10.10
N ARG A 138 12.56 -9.76 -9.98
CA ARG A 138 11.66 -9.93 -11.13
C ARG A 138 11.12 -8.58 -11.58
N VAL A 139 11.63 -8.08 -12.69
CA VAL A 139 11.19 -6.81 -13.29
C VAL A 139 10.18 -7.06 -14.40
N ARG A 140 9.10 -6.29 -14.45
CA ARG A 140 8.12 -6.24 -15.55
C ARG A 140 7.88 -4.78 -15.92
N ILE A 141 7.83 -4.50 -17.22
CA ILE A 141 7.66 -3.14 -17.74
C ILE A 141 6.49 -3.09 -18.72
N ILE A 142 5.62 -2.08 -18.57
CA ILE A 142 4.62 -1.70 -19.56
C ILE A 142 4.96 -0.28 -20.03
N THR A 143 5.01 -0.07 -21.34
CA THR A 143 5.30 1.22 -21.97
C THR A 143 4.42 1.46 -23.20
N ASP A 144 4.47 2.67 -23.75
CA ASP A 144 3.71 3.08 -24.93
C ASP A 144 4.41 2.62 -26.23
N ASN A 145 3.64 2.30 -27.26
CA ASN A 145 4.15 1.84 -28.55
C ASN A 145 4.92 2.91 -29.32
N ASP A 146 4.40 4.14 -29.36
CA ASP A 146 5.06 5.24 -30.07
C ASP A 146 6.40 5.55 -29.43
N LYS A 147 6.49 5.41 -28.10
CA LYS A 147 7.70 5.69 -27.33
C LYS A 147 8.69 4.52 -27.30
N ALA A 148 8.22 3.30 -27.40
CA ALA A 148 9.11 2.13 -27.52
C ALA A 148 9.89 2.11 -28.83
N ALA A 149 9.32 2.67 -29.91
CA ALA A 149 9.93 2.74 -31.24
C ALA A 149 10.80 4.01 -31.46
N ASP A 150 10.75 5.00 -30.53
CA ASP A 150 11.53 6.23 -30.65
C ASP A 150 13.05 5.96 -30.55
N LEU A 151 13.85 6.70 -31.33
CA LEU A 151 15.30 6.74 -31.19
C LEU A 151 15.68 7.17 -29.76
N GLY A 152 16.43 6.32 -29.05
CA GLY A 152 16.82 6.53 -27.66
C GLY A 152 15.91 5.86 -26.63
N SER A 153 14.89 5.10 -27.06
CA SER A 153 14.15 4.19 -26.16
C SER A 153 15.09 3.09 -25.65
N ASP A 154 14.97 2.76 -24.38
CA ASP A 154 15.73 1.67 -23.74
C ASP A 154 15.00 0.31 -23.81
N ALA A 155 13.90 0.22 -24.58
CA ALA A 155 13.07 -0.99 -24.69
C ALA A 155 13.89 -2.22 -25.15
N ASP A 156 14.72 -2.06 -26.17
CA ASP A 156 15.57 -3.14 -26.68
C ASP A 156 16.56 -3.64 -25.62
N ARG A 157 17.15 -2.74 -24.85
CA ARG A 157 18.10 -3.09 -23.76
C ARG A 157 17.43 -3.93 -22.68
N PHE A 158 16.17 -3.65 -22.37
CA PHE A 158 15.40 -4.44 -21.41
C PHE A 158 15.06 -5.82 -21.96
N LEU A 159 14.67 -5.92 -23.23
CA LEU A 159 14.39 -7.19 -23.90
C LEU A 159 15.65 -8.06 -24.00
N GLU A 160 16.79 -7.49 -24.39
CA GLU A 160 18.09 -8.18 -24.48
C GLU A 160 18.54 -8.71 -23.11
N ALA A 161 18.23 -8.00 -22.03
CA ALA A 161 18.49 -8.43 -20.67
C ALA A 161 17.52 -9.51 -20.16
N GLY A 162 16.47 -9.87 -20.92
CA GLY A 162 15.46 -10.84 -20.53
C GLY A 162 14.39 -10.29 -19.59
N ILE A 163 14.26 -8.97 -19.46
CA ILE A 163 13.20 -8.32 -18.70
C ILE A 163 11.88 -8.45 -19.46
N GLY A 164 10.81 -8.83 -18.76
CA GLY A 164 9.49 -8.87 -19.34
C GLY A 164 9.01 -7.45 -19.70
N LEU A 165 8.83 -7.20 -21.00
CA LEU A 165 8.34 -5.92 -21.53
C LEU A 165 7.03 -6.16 -22.31
N ARG A 166 6.05 -5.29 -22.12
CA ARG A 166 4.82 -5.22 -22.91
C ARG A 166 4.60 -3.79 -23.38
N VAL A 167 4.14 -3.70 -24.60
CA VAL A 167 3.96 -2.43 -25.30
C VAL A 167 2.49 -2.29 -25.64
N ASP A 168 1.90 -1.14 -25.36
CA ASP A 168 0.54 -0.83 -25.80
C ASP A 168 0.47 -0.87 -27.32
N GLN A 169 -0.62 -1.40 -27.86
CA GLN A 169 -0.81 -1.56 -29.32
C GLN A 169 -2.04 -0.79 -29.81
N THR A 170 -2.56 0.12 -28.98
CA THR A 170 -3.76 0.89 -29.33
C THR A 170 -3.39 2.21 -30.04
N ALA A 171 -4.40 2.86 -30.62
CA ALA A 171 -4.24 4.22 -31.19
C ALA A 171 -4.20 5.32 -30.12
N TYR A 172 -4.37 4.96 -28.85
CA TYR A 172 -4.35 5.85 -27.71
C TYR A 172 -3.13 5.55 -26.85
N HIS A 173 -2.61 6.56 -26.14
CA HIS A 173 -1.39 6.38 -25.36
C HIS A 173 -1.66 5.65 -24.03
N MET A 174 -0.81 4.69 -23.72
CA MET A 174 -0.62 4.21 -22.37
C MET A 174 0.17 5.27 -21.57
N HIS A 175 -0.53 6.21 -20.97
CA HIS A 175 0.06 7.43 -20.41
C HIS A 175 0.25 7.41 -18.89
N HIS A 176 0.25 6.23 -18.26
CA HIS A 176 0.56 6.09 -16.85
C HIS A 176 2.04 6.38 -16.53
N LYS A 177 2.30 6.79 -15.29
CA LYS A 177 3.66 6.95 -14.75
C LYS A 177 3.63 6.47 -13.30
N PHE A 178 3.65 5.15 -13.12
CA PHE A 178 3.76 4.56 -11.80
C PHE A 178 4.71 3.37 -11.78
N ALA A 179 5.22 3.06 -10.60
CA ALA A 179 5.98 1.83 -10.34
C ALA A 179 5.63 1.27 -8.96
N ILE A 180 5.68 -0.06 -8.86
CA ILE A 180 5.40 -0.78 -7.62
C ILE A 180 6.62 -1.62 -7.27
N PHE A 181 7.10 -1.49 -6.04
CA PHE A 181 8.28 -2.19 -5.55
C PHE A 181 7.87 -3.19 -4.46
N ASP A 182 8.22 -4.46 -4.65
CA ASP A 182 7.95 -5.58 -3.73
C ASP A 182 6.48 -5.70 -3.29
N ARG A 183 5.53 -5.20 -4.10
CA ARG A 183 4.11 -5.09 -3.76
C ARG A 183 3.84 -4.39 -2.42
N ALA A 184 4.74 -3.52 -2.02
CA ALA A 184 4.71 -2.83 -0.73
C ALA A 184 4.84 -1.32 -0.86
N ILE A 185 5.47 -0.81 -1.91
CA ILE A 185 5.69 0.62 -2.13
C ILE A 185 5.19 0.99 -3.52
N LEU A 186 4.41 2.06 -3.60
CA LEU A 186 3.92 2.68 -4.83
C LEU A 186 4.63 4.00 -5.05
N LEU A 187 5.10 4.22 -6.27
CA LEU A 187 5.48 5.51 -6.82
C LEU A 187 4.47 5.87 -7.92
N ASN A 188 3.89 7.07 -7.89
CA ASN A 188 2.94 7.54 -8.90
C ASN A 188 2.94 9.05 -9.04
N GLY A 189 2.86 9.56 -10.27
CA GLY A 189 2.80 10.98 -10.56
C GLY A 189 2.78 11.33 -12.05
N SER A 190 3.25 12.53 -12.38
CA SER A 190 3.38 12.98 -13.77
C SER A 190 4.73 12.62 -14.41
N TYR A 191 5.73 12.27 -13.59
CA TYR A 191 7.13 12.15 -13.95
C TYR A 191 7.41 11.00 -14.92
N ASN A 192 7.77 11.33 -16.17
CA ASN A 192 8.34 10.38 -17.12
C ASN A 192 9.80 10.04 -16.75
N TRP A 193 10.24 8.83 -17.08
CA TRP A 193 11.60 8.38 -16.75
C TRP A 193 12.61 8.82 -17.82
N THR A 194 12.67 10.15 -18.04
CA THR A 194 13.47 10.78 -19.08
C THR A 194 14.40 11.84 -18.51
N ARG A 195 15.47 12.14 -19.25
CA ARG A 195 16.36 13.26 -18.93
C ARG A 195 15.61 14.60 -18.93
N GLY A 196 14.74 14.82 -19.91
CA GLY A 196 13.94 16.05 -19.99
C GLY A 196 13.05 16.26 -18.77
N ALA A 197 12.41 15.20 -18.27
CA ALA A 197 11.62 15.25 -17.04
C ALA A 197 12.47 15.55 -15.81
N ALA A 198 13.71 15.03 -15.77
CA ALA A 198 14.61 15.25 -14.64
C ALA A 198 15.20 16.66 -14.57
N ASP A 199 15.56 17.21 -15.73
CA ASP A 199 16.45 18.35 -15.80
C ASP A 199 15.73 19.66 -16.21
N ASN A 200 14.55 19.55 -16.87
CA ASN A 200 13.87 20.69 -17.49
C ASN A 200 12.39 20.86 -17.12
N ASN A 201 11.65 19.77 -16.92
CA ASN A 201 10.21 19.84 -16.72
C ASN A 201 9.85 20.02 -15.24
N GLU A 202 8.75 20.74 -15.00
CA GLU A 202 8.07 20.75 -13.71
C GLU A 202 7.19 19.50 -13.60
N GLU A 203 7.73 18.46 -12.98
CA GLU A 203 7.04 17.19 -12.78
C GLU A 203 7.03 16.82 -11.30
N ASN A 204 6.21 15.86 -10.93
CA ASN A 204 6.19 15.36 -9.58
C ASN A 204 5.81 13.88 -9.52
N PHE A 205 6.12 13.26 -8.39
CA PHE A 205 5.51 12.00 -7.97
C PHE A 205 5.44 11.91 -6.44
N ILE A 206 4.55 11.06 -5.98
CA ILE A 206 4.47 10.62 -4.58
C ILE A 206 5.04 9.23 -4.44
N VAL A 207 5.57 8.92 -3.25
CA VAL A 207 5.93 7.57 -2.83
C VAL A 207 5.14 7.23 -1.57
N THR A 208 4.46 6.09 -1.57
CA THR A 208 3.65 5.66 -0.43
C THR A 208 3.66 4.14 -0.25
N ASN A 209 3.51 3.70 0.99
CA ASN A 209 3.26 2.31 1.36
C ASN A 209 1.79 2.08 1.76
N ASN A 210 0.88 3.01 1.43
CA ASN A 210 -0.53 2.82 1.71
C ASN A 210 -1.04 1.56 1.00
N LYS A 211 -1.36 0.53 1.79
CA LYS A 211 -1.72 -0.79 1.27
C LYS A 211 -2.88 -0.76 0.28
N ARG A 212 -3.89 0.06 0.53
CA ARG A 212 -5.06 0.17 -0.35
C ARG A 212 -4.67 0.72 -1.72
N LEU A 213 -3.79 1.73 -1.77
CA LEU A 213 -3.29 2.28 -3.03
C LEU A 213 -2.39 1.27 -3.75
N VAL A 214 -1.46 0.63 -3.04
CA VAL A 214 -0.60 -0.42 -3.60
C VAL A 214 -1.43 -1.54 -4.22
N ASP A 215 -2.47 -2.02 -3.54
CA ASP A 215 -3.35 -3.10 -4.04
C ASP A 215 -4.10 -2.66 -5.32
N ILE A 216 -4.63 -1.42 -5.37
CA ILE A 216 -5.34 -0.88 -6.55
C ILE A 216 -4.41 -0.80 -7.76
N PHE A 217 -3.21 -0.22 -7.59
CA PHE A 217 -2.25 -0.08 -8.69
C PHE A 217 -1.66 -1.42 -9.11
N SER A 218 -1.44 -2.35 -8.18
CA SER A 218 -1.01 -3.72 -8.50
C SER A 218 -2.05 -4.46 -9.34
N LYS A 219 -3.33 -4.31 -9.01
CA LYS A 219 -4.41 -4.87 -9.82
C LYS A 219 -4.45 -4.24 -11.21
N THR A 220 -4.36 -2.92 -11.32
CA THR A 220 -4.33 -2.22 -12.61
C THR A 220 -3.15 -2.66 -13.46
N PHE A 221 -1.96 -2.79 -12.86
CA PHE A 221 -0.79 -3.32 -13.59
C PHE A 221 -1.04 -4.72 -14.12
N GLU A 222 -1.59 -5.62 -13.31
CA GLU A 222 -1.84 -7.00 -13.72
C GLU A 222 -2.92 -7.09 -14.80
N ASP A 223 -3.99 -6.31 -14.69
CA ASP A 223 -5.04 -6.24 -15.71
C ASP A 223 -4.45 -5.78 -17.06
N LEU A 224 -3.65 -4.70 -17.08
CA LEU A 224 -2.93 -4.25 -18.29
C LEU A 224 -1.93 -5.29 -18.80
N TRP A 225 -1.20 -5.92 -17.87
CA TRP A 225 -0.25 -6.97 -18.22
C TRP A 225 -0.93 -8.15 -18.90
N GLN A 226 -2.11 -8.54 -18.50
CA GLN A 226 -2.87 -9.60 -19.16
C GLN A 226 -3.47 -9.16 -20.50
N GLN A 227 -3.94 -7.91 -20.58
CA GLN A 227 -4.52 -7.33 -21.80
C GLN A 227 -3.49 -7.18 -22.92
N LEU A 228 -2.28 -6.74 -22.59
CA LEU A 228 -1.18 -6.48 -23.54
C LEU A 228 -0.31 -7.73 -23.77
N ARG A 229 -0.91 -8.90 -23.91
CA ARG A 229 -0.16 -10.13 -24.27
C ARG A 229 0.46 -9.96 -25.64
N PRO A 230 1.69 -10.53 -25.87
CA PRO A 230 2.30 -10.58 -27.18
C PRO A 230 1.43 -11.31 -28.19
#